data_a8c123564a31e678677f4ea1f2e62c42
#
_entry.id   a8c123564a31e678677f4ea1f2e62c42
#
_cell.length_a   1.000
_cell.length_b   1.000
_cell.length_c   1.000
_cell.angle_alpha   90.00
_cell.angle_beta   90.00
_cell.angle_gamma   90.00
#
_symmetry.space_group_name_H-M   'P 1'
#
loop_
_entity.id
_entity.type
_entity.pdbx_description
1 polymer ?
#
loop_
_entity_poly.entity_id
_entity_poly.type
_entity_poly.pdbx_seq_one_letter_code
_entity_poly.pdbx_strand_id
1 'polypeptide(L)'
;MKTIAFFNNKGGVGKTTFTFHLGYALEQIGKRVLFVDLDPQCNLTAHICSENIIEEAWGEQGNSLYKAIEPIVTGAGDVKTVTPYHVPGRGIWIFIGDLLLSDFEGELSNAWTQILAAQERGFRVTSSLLRMVKEFGESNQIDYILVDLGPNLGSLNRSVILSCDNFIIPMIPDLFSLRGTQNIGRVFG
;
A
#
# COMPACT_ATOMS: atom_id res chain seq x y z
N MET A 1 10.81 12.93 -3.74
CA MET A 1 9.93 11.92 -3.13
C MET A 1 10.44 10.51 -3.48
N LYS A 2 10.44 9.57 -2.52
CA LYS A 2 10.80 8.16 -2.72
C LYS A 2 9.69 7.25 -2.22
N THR A 3 9.32 6.25 -3.01
CA THR A 3 8.31 5.25 -2.64
C THR A 3 8.99 3.93 -2.31
N ILE A 4 8.76 3.41 -1.10
CA ILE A 4 9.38 2.19 -0.57
C ILE A 4 8.28 1.23 -0.12
N ALA A 5 8.23 0.03 -0.69
CA ALA A 5 7.32 -1.02 -0.27
C ALA A 5 8.00 -1.99 0.71
N PHE A 6 7.27 -2.44 1.72
CA PHE A 6 7.70 -3.47 2.67
C PHE A 6 6.96 -4.76 2.39
N PHE A 7 7.69 -5.78 2.00
CA PHE A 7 7.10 -7.05 1.61
C PHE A 7 7.89 -8.24 2.16
N ASN A 8 7.19 -9.22 2.66
CA ASN A 8 7.67 -10.60 2.86
C ASN A 8 6.45 -11.53 2.87
N ASN A 9 6.54 -12.66 2.18
CA ASN A 9 5.49 -13.69 2.16
C ASN A 9 5.35 -14.46 3.47
N LYS A 10 6.26 -14.29 4.43
CA LYS A 10 6.16 -14.84 5.78
C LYS A 10 5.51 -13.82 6.71
N GLY A 11 4.44 -14.23 7.40
CA GLY A 11 3.83 -13.44 8.47
C GLY A 11 4.73 -13.34 9.71
N GLY A 12 4.57 -12.29 10.52
CA GLY A 12 5.27 -12.15 11.79
C GLY A 12 6.78 -11.81 11.71
N VAL A 13 7.29 -11.40 10.55
CA VAL A 13 8.70 -10.99 10.38
C VAL A 13 8.96 -9.51 10.73
N GLY A 14 7.94 -8.81 11.21
CA GLY A 14 8.06 -7.41 11.64
C GLY A 14 7.91 -6.37 10.52
N LYS A 15 7.27 -6.69 9.38
CA LYS A 15 7.04 -5.72 8.28
C LYS A 15 6.42 -4.43 8.80
N THR A 16 5.19 -4.51 9.30
CA THR A 16 4.42 -3.38 9.83
C THR A 16 5.17 -2.62 10.91
N THR A 17 5.77 -3.35 11.87
CA THR A 17 6.57 -2.75 12.94
C THR A 17 7.74 -1.94 12.39
N PHE A 18 8.46 -2.50 11.41
CA PHE A 18 9.60 -1.82 10.79
C PHE A 18 9.14 -0.61 9.97
N THR A 19 8.07 -0.74 9.18
CA THR A 19 7.45 0.36 8.42
C THR A 19 7.09 1.52 9.34
N PHE A 20 6.37 1.23 10.42
CA PHE A 20 5.98 2.21 11.44
C PHE A 20 7.18 2.94 12.03
N HIS A 21 8.14 2.21 12.59
CA HIS A 21 9.30 2.83 13.25
C HIS A 21 10.18 3.60 12.28
N LEU A 22 10.39 3.12 11.05
CA LEU A 22 11.14 3.85 10.04
C LEU A 22 10.48 5.19 9.70
N GLY A 23 9.14 5.21 9.52
CA GLY A 23 8.43 6.44 9.21
C GLY A 23 8.56 7.49 10.31
N TYR A 24 8.39 7.08 11.57
CA TYR A 24 8.57 7.99 12.71
C TYR A 24 10.04 8.45 12.88
N ALA A 25 11.01 7.57 12.62
CA ALA A 25 12.43 7.95 12.64
C ALA A 25 12.76 8.97 11.54
N LEU A 26 12.21 8.81 10.35
CA LEU A 26 12.36 9.78 9.25
C LEU A 26 11.72 11.13 9.62
N GLU A 27 10.54 11.12 10.22
CA GLU A 27 9.87 12.35 10.67
C GLU A 27 10.69 13.08 11.74
N GLN A 28 11.30 12.36 12.69
CA GLN A 28 12.17 12.95 13.71
C GLN A 28 13.37 13.71 13.14
N ILE A 29 13.84 13.34 11.96
CA ILE A 29 14.90 14.08 11.24
C ILE A 29 14.34 15.09 10.21
N GLY A 30 13.06 15.50 10.38
CA GLY A 30 12.41 16.56 9.62
C GLY A 30 11.89 16.14 8.24
N LYS A 31 11.71 14.83 7.96
CA LYS A 31 11.11 14.36 6.72
C LYS A 31 9.59 14.30 6.81
N ARG A 32 8.94 14.60 5.69
CA ARG A 32 7.48 14.43 5.53
C ARG A 32 7.20 13.01 5.03
N VAL A 33 6.40 12.26 5.77
CA VAL A 33 6.16 10.84 5.54
C VAL A 33 4.69 10.56 5.28
N LEU A 34 4.43 9.79 4.23
CA LEU A 34 3.11 9.26 3.90
C LEU A 34 3.14 7.74 4.06
N PHE A 35 2.36 7.23 5.00
CA PHE A 35 2.11 5.80 5.11
C PHE A 35 0.96 5.38 4.20
N VAL A 36 1.06 4.16 3.67
CA VAL A 36 0.00 3.52 2.87
C VAL A 36 -0.18 2.09 3.37
N ASP A 37 -1.32 1.79 3.98
CA ASP A 37 -1.60 0.46 4.51
C ASP A 37 -2.39 -0.35 3.48
N LEU A 38 -1.71 -1.24 2.78
CA LEU A 38 -2.29 -2.15 1.78
C LEU A 38 -2.39 -3.61 2.27
N ASP A 39 -2.12 -3.85 3.56
CA ASP A 39 -2.46 -5.13 4.17
C ASP A 39 -3.94 -5.13 4.58
N PRO A 40 -4.80 -6.06 4.08
CA PRO A 40 -6.18 -6.17 4.53
C PRO A 40 -6.35 -6.43 6.04
N GLN A 41 -5.28 -6.77 6.75
CA GLN A 41 -5.29 -6.85 8.22
C GLN A 41 -5.25 -5.48 8.91
N CYS A 42 -4.95 -4.40 8.18
CA CYS A 42 -4.94 -3.02 8.66
C CYS A 42 -4.09 -2.76 9.93
N ASN A 43 -3.01 -3.53 10.10
CA ASN A 43 -2.18 -3.44 11.30
C ASN A 43 -1.45 -2.09 11.41
N LEU A 44 -0.96 -1.53 10.30
CA LEU A 44 -0.31 -0.21 10.29
C LEU A 44 -1.32 0.90 10.65
N THR A 45 -2.51 0.82 10.09
CA THR A 45 -3.64 1.70 10.40
C THR A 45 -3.96 1.69 11.89
N ALA A 46 -4.09 0.51 12.50
CA ALA A 46 -4.38 0.36 13.92
C ALA A 46 -3.25 0.88 14.84
N HIS A 47 -2.00 0.93 14.35
CA HIS A 47 -0.88 1.52 15.10
C HIS A 47 -0.87 3.06 15.09
N ILE A 48 -1.46 3.67 14.07
CA ILE A 48 -1.38 5.13 13.84
C ILE A 48 -2.68 5.84 14.20
N CYS A 49 -3.82 5.20 13.93
CA CYS A 49 -5.15 5.80 14.07
C CYS A 49 -5.90 5.23 15.28
N SER A 50 -6.71 6.08 15.93
CA SER A 50 -7.69 5.60 16.91
C SER A 50 -8.86 4.88 16.24
N GLU A 51 -9.58 4.05 16.97
CA GLU A 51 -10.76 3.33 16.50
C GLU A 51 -11.80 4.26 15.86
N ASN A 52 -12.09 5.40 16.47
CA ASN A 52 -13.05 6.38 15.93
C ASN A 52 -12.65 6.89 14.54
N ILE A 53 -11.34 7.14 14.30
CA ILE A 53 -10.82 7.58 13.00
C ILE A 53 -10.97 6.46 11.96
N ILE A 54 -10.73 5.23 12.36
CA ILE A 54 -10.86 4.06 11.49
C ILE A 54 -12.33 3.84 11.13
N GLU A 55 -13.24 3.87 12.09
CA GLU A 55 -14.68 3.73 11.86
C GLU A 55 -15.22 4.83 10.93
N GLU A 56 -14.78 6.08 11.13
CA GLU A 56 -15.14 7.17 10.23
C GLU A 56 -14.63 6.94 8.81
N ALA A 57 -13.38 6.50 8.65
CA ALA A 57 -12.77 6.23 7.36
C ALA A 57 -13.45 5.05 6.61
N TRP A 58 -13.94 4.06 7.33
CA TRP A 58 -14.68 2.92 6.77
C TRP A 58 -16.17 3.20 6.54
N GLY A 59 -16.68 4.28 7.08
CA GLY A 59 -18.08 4.70 6.91
C GLY A 59 -18.46 4.92 5.46
N GLU A 60 -19.75 5.13 5.21
CA GLU A 60 -20.30 5.29 3.84
C GLU A 60 -19.66 6.47 3.08
N GLN A 61 -19.41 7.58 3.76
CA GLN A 61 -18.74 8.78 3.23
C GLN A 61 -17.26 8.85 3.60
N GLY A 62 -16.67 7.70 3.97
CA GLY A 62 -15.31 7.63 4.47
C GLY A 62 -14.21 7.78 3.40
N ASN A 63 -12.96 7.75 3.86
CA ASN A 63 -11.76 8.00 3.08
C ASN A 63 -10.76 6.84 3.14
N SER A 64 -11.21 5.60 3.36
CA SER A 64 -10.33 4.44 3.32
C SER A 64 -9.79 4.18 1.90
N LEU A 65 -8.74 3.38 1.80
CA LEU A 65 -8.23 2.96 0.49
C LEU A 65 -9.23 2.14 -0.33
N TYR A 66 -10.14 1.42 0.33
CA TYR A 66 -11.23 0.75 -0.39
C TYR A 66 -12.15 1.76 -1.06
N LYS A 67 -12.48 2.87 -0.40
CA LYS A 67 -13.32 3.94 -0.99
C LYS A 67 -12.68 4.55 -2.25
N ALA A 68 -11.35 4.54 -2.34
CA ALA A 68 -10.66 4.97 -3.55
C ALA A 68 -10.86 4.01 -4.73
N ILE A 69 -10.84 2.70 -4.47
CA ILE A 69 -10.91 1.66 -5.51
C ILE A 69 -12.32 1.13 -5.76
N GLU A 70 -13.28 1.43 -4.91
CA GLU A 70 -14.67 0.99 -5.01
C GLU A 70 -15.29 1.21 -6.40
N PRO A 71 -15.06 2.35 -7.10
CA PRO A 71 -15.57 2.54 -8.46
C PRO A 71 -14.97 1.56 -9.48
N ILE A 72 -13.74 1.10 -9.30
CA ILE A 72 -13.10 0.09 -10.16
C ILE A 72 -13.72 -1.29 -9.86
N VAL A 73 -13.84 -1.65 -8.59
CA VAL A 73 -14.38 -2.94 -8.13
C VAL A 73 -15.83 -3.12 -8.55
N THR A 74 -16.63 -2.06 -8.48
CA THR A 74 -18.05 -2.07 -8.88
C THR A 74 -18.27 -1.85 -10.38
N GLY A 75 -17.21 -1.54 -11.14
CA GLY A 75 -17.32 -1.23 -12.57
C GLY A 75 -17.90 0.15 -12.87
N ALA A 76 -18.03 1.03 -11.87
CA ALA A 76 -18.61 2.36 -12.00
C ALA A 76 -17.63 3.43 -12.54
N GLY A 77 -16.31 3.17 -12.52
CA GLY A 77 -15.34 4.17 -12.99
C GLY A 77 -13.88 3.84 -12.74
N ASP A 78 -13.05 4.88 -12.63
CA ASP A 78 -11.62 4.82 -12.28
C ASP A 78 -11.44 5.08 -10.76
N VAL A 79 -10.19 5.03 -10.29
CA VAL A 79 -9.84 5.36 -8.91
C VAL A 79 -10.38 6.74 -8.51
N LYS A 80 -11.03 6.81 -7.35
CA LYS A 80 -11.48 8.06 -6.75
C LYS A 80 -10.39 8.63 -5.83
N THR A 81 -10.14 9.92 -5.89
CA THR A 81 -9.24 10.58 -4.94
C THR A 81 -9.86 10.57 -3.54
N VAL A 82 -9.14 10.06 -2.57
CA VAL A 82 -9.46 10.13 -1.14
C VAL A 82 -8.36 10.90 -0.41
N THR A 83 -8.69 11.48 0.74
CA THR A 83 -7.75 12.28 1.53
C THR A 83 -7.16 11.41 2.64
N PRO A 84 -5.82 11.31 2.77
CA PRO A 84 -5.22 10.59 3.87
C PRO A 84 -5.43 11.33 5.20
N TYR A 85 -5.44 10.59 6.29
CA TYR A 85 -5.45 11.15 7.64
C TYR A 85 -4.10 11.81 7.93
N HIS A 86 -4.12 13.06 8.41
CA HIS A 86 -2.94 13.78 8.87
C HIS A 86 -2.80 13.62 10.39
N VAL A 87 -1.69 13.08 10.84
CA VAL A 87 -1.42 12.92 12.28
C VAL A 87 -1.19 14.29 12.91
N PRO A 88 -2.00 14.72 13.90
CA PRO A 88 -1.92 16.06 14.45
C PRO A 88 -0.54 16.41 15.01
N GLY A 89 -0.01 17.59 14.61
CA GLY A 89 1.28 18.10 15.08
C GLY A 89 2.51 17.38 14.52
N ARG A 90 2.36 16.51 13.49
CA ARG A 90 3.46 15.76 12.88
C ARG A 90 3.52 15.94 11.36
N GLY A 91 4.68 15.71 10.79
CA GLY A 91 4.89 15.59 9.35
C GLY A 91 4.51 14.21 8.80
N ILE A 92 3.42 13.62 9.29
CA ILE A 92 2.97 12.25 8.99
C ILE A 92 1.54 12.25 8.48
N TRP A 93 1.32 11.54 7.39
CA TRP A 93 0.01 11.21 6.81
C TRP A 93 -0.13 9.70 6.66
N ILE A 94 -1.35 9.20 6.65
CA ILE A 94 -1.65 7.81 6.35
C ILE A 94 -2.90 7.68 5.46
N PHE A 95 -2.78 6.97 4.36
CA PHE A 95 -3.92 6.38 3.69
C PHE A 95 -4.37 5.14 4.48
N ILE A 96 -5.55 5.25 5.08
CA ILE A 96 -6.13 4.24 5.97
C ILE A 96 -6.46 2.98 5.18
N GLY A 97 -5.95 1.84 5.63
CA GLY A 97 -6.25 0.53 5.08
C GLY A 97 -7.71 0.13 5.27
N ASP A 98 -8.12 -0.92 4.59
CA ASP A 98 -9.49 -1.43 4.67
C ASP A 98 -9.51 -2.95 4.49
N LEU A 99 -10.35 -3.64 5.23
CA LEU A 99 -10.56 -5.09 5.14
C LEU A 99 -11.02 -5.51 3.73
N LEU A 100 -11.79 -4.64 3.06
CA LEU A 100 -12.35 -4.87 1.74
C LEU A 100 -11.32 -4.68 0.59
N LEU A 101 -10.07 -4.31 0.88
CA LEU A 101 -9.01 -4.25 -0.13
C LEU A 101 -8.78 -5.60 -0.83
N SER A 102 -9.14 -6.72 -0.16
CA SER A 102 -9.13 -8.05 -0.77
C SER A 102 -10.00 -8.17 -2.02
N ASP A 103 -11.07 -7.39 -2.14
CA ASP A 103 -11.99 -7.43 -3.28
C ASP A 103 -11.33 -6.91 -4.56
N PHE A 104 -10.28 -6.10 -4.41
CA PHE A 104 -9.53 -5.58 -5.55
C PHE A 104 -8.65 -6.63 -6.25
N GLU A 105 -8.30 -7.72 -5.58
CA GLU A 105 -7.45 -8.78 -6.16
C GLU A 105 -8.01 -9.36 -7.47
N GLY A 106 -9.33 -9.57 -7.54
CA GLY A 106 -10.01 -10.07 -8.72
C GLY A 106 -9.87 -9.14 -9.93
N GLU A 107 -10.13 -7.83 -9.72
CA GLU A 107 -9.99 -6.82 -10.75
C GLU A 107 -8.54 -6.65 -11.21
N LEU A 108 -7.59 -6.66 -10.26
CA LEU A 108 -6.16 -6.61 -10.59
C LEU A 108 -5.70 -7.85 -11.36
N SER A 109 -6.18 -9.04 -11.01
CA SER A 109 -5.85 -10.27 -11.75
C SER A 109 -6.34 -10.21 -13.20
N ASN A 110 -7.56 -9.73 -13.41
CA ASN A 110 -8.10 -9.48 -14.75
C ASN A 110 -7.29 -8.42 -15.50
N ALA A 111 -6.90 -7.34 -14.82
CA ALA A 111 -6.10 -6.27 -15.39
C ALA A 111 -4.71 -6.75 -15.84
N TRP A 112 -4.07 -7.64 -15.09
CA TRP A 112 -2.81 -8.28 -15.50
C TRP A 112 -2.95 -9.05 -16.81
N THR A 113 -4.04 -9.79 -17.00
CA THR A 113 -4.34 -10.48 -18.26
C THR A 113 -4.52 -9.48 -19.42
N GLN A 114 -5.18 -8.35 -19.15
CA GLN A 114 -5.35 -7.26 -20.12
C GLN A 114 -4.02 -6.59 -20.50
N ILE A 115 -3.07 -6.45 -19.57
CA ILE A 115 -1.71 -5.94 -19.87
C ILE A 115 -1.00 -6.87 -20.86
N LEU A 116 -1.07 -8.18 -20.69
CA LEU A 116 -0.47 -9.14 -21.62
C LEU A 116 -1.09 -9.04 -23.03
N ALA A 117 -2.34 -8.60 -23.12
CA ALA A 117 -3.02 -8.30 -24.38
C ALA A 117 -2.83 -6.84 -24.86
N ALA A 118 -1.90 -6.09 -24.26
CA ALA A 118 -1.61 -4.68 -24.54
C ALA A 118 -2.82 -3.74 -24.43
N GLN A 119 -3.81 -4.07 -23.59
CA GLN A 119 -4.99 -3.24 -23.38
C GLN A 119 -4.71 -2.13 -22.37
N GLU A 120 -5.04 -0.89 -22.73
CA GLU A 120 -4.80 0.30 -21.92
C GLU A 120 -5.49 0.24 -20.52
N ARG A 121 -6.70 -0.33 -20.45
CA ARG A 121 -7.41 -0.50 -19.19
C ARG A 121 -6.59 -1.28 -18.16
N GLY A 122 -5.87 -2.32 -18.59
CA GLY A 122 -5.02 -3.11 -17.71
C GLY A 122 -3.96 -2.26 -17.00
N PHE A 123 -3.23 -1.43 -17.75
CA PHE A 123 -2.23 -0.52 -17.19
C PHE A 123 -2.85 0.52 -16.26
N ARG A 124 -4.01 1.07 -16.63
CA ARG A 124 -4.72 2.07 -15.82
C ARG A 124 -5.16 1.50 -14.47
N VAL A 125 -5.72 0.29 -14.44
CA VAL A 125 -6.18 -0.35 -13.21
C VAL A 125 -5.02 -0.75 -12.31
N THR A 126 -3.97 -1.38 -12.85
CA THR A 126 -2.81 -1.83 -12.05
C THR A 126 -2.02 -0.68 -11.45
N SER A 127 -1.98 0.48 -12.09
CA SER A 127 -1.30 1.68 -11.58
C SER A 127 -2.17 2.60 -10.71
N SER A 128 -3.49 2.35 -10.65
CA SER A 128 -4.48 3.30 -10.12
C SER A 128 -4.18 3.79 -8.72
N LEU A 129 -3.99 2.88 -7.76
CA LEU A 129 -3.73 3.24 -6.36
C LEU A 129 -2.44 4.04 -6.19
N LEU A 130 -1.31 3.55 -6.73
CA LEU A 130 -0.05 4.26 -6.55
C LEU A 130 0.03 5.56 -7.34
N ARG A 131 -0.72 5.70 -8.45
CA ARG A 131 -0.87 6.97 -9.14
C ARG A 131 -1.53 8.00 -8.21
N MET A 132 -2.70 7.68 -7.62
CA MET A 132 -3.38 8.55 -6.65
C MET A 132 -2.48 8.90 -5.45
N VAL A 133 -1.79 7.91 -4.89
CA VAL A 133 -0.88 8.10 -3.75
C VAL A 133 0.28 9.04 -4.10
N LYS A 134 0.89 8.86 -5.28
CA LYS A 134 1.99 9.71 -5.75
C LYS A 134 1.54 11.13 -6.05
N GLU A 135 0.37 11.32 -6.67
CA GLU A 135 -0.23 12.64 -6.91
C GLU A 135 -0.43 13.42 -5.59
N PHE A 136 -0.94 12.76 -4.54
CA PHE A 136 -1.01 13.38 -3.23
C PHE A 136 0.38 13.71 -2.68
N GLY A 137 1.33 12.78 -2.78
CA GLY A 137 2.70 12.96 -2.29
C GLY A 137 3.41 14.15 -2.93
N GLU A 138 3.31 14.32 -4.24
CA GLU A 138 3.87 15.44 -4.99
C GLU A 138 3.23 16.77 -4.59
N SER A 139 1.89 16.82 -4.55
CA SER A 139 1.13 18.02 -4.20
C SER A 139 1.40 18.49 -2.76
N ASN A 140 1.76 17.58 -1.86
CA ASN A 140 2.00 17.86 -0.45
C ASN A 140 3.48 17.80 -0.05
N GLN A 141 4.42 17.79 -1.01
CA GLN A 141 5.86 17.77 -0.76
C GLN A 141 6.31 16.65 0.20
N ILE A 142 5.75 15.47 0.03
CA ILE A 142 6.15 14.27 0.79
C ILE A 142 7.57 13.85 0.38
N ASP A 143 8.44 13.57 1.35
CA ASP A 143 9.79 13.04 1.09
C ASP A 143 9.76 11.53 0.84
N TYR A 144 9.00 10.80 1.66
CA TYR A 144 8.94 9.34 1.63
C TYR A 144 7.50 8.83 1.67
N ILE A 145 7.17 7.92 0.75
CA ILE A 145 5.96 7.10 0.79
C ILE A 145 6.38 5.71 1.25
N LEU A 146 5.83 5.24 2.37
CA LEU A 146 6.10 3.93 2.96
C LEU A 146 4.85 3.06 2.84
N VAL A 147 4.95 1.98 2.07
CA VAL A 147 3.82 1.11 1.75
C VAL A 147 3.96 -0.22 2.50
N ASP A 148 3.05 -0.49 3.42
CA ASP A 148 2.97 -1.79 4.12
C ASP A 148 2.10 -2.77 3.32
N LEU A 149 2.64 -3.94 2.98
CA LEU A 149 1.98 -4.94 2.15
C LEU A 149 1.64 -6.19 2.96
N GLY A 150 0.52 -6.81 2.62
CA GLY A 150 0.14 -8.12 3.17
C GLY A 150 1.15 -9.23 2.80
N PRO A 151 1.07 -10.42 3.46
CA PRO A 151 2.07 -11.49 3.29
C PRO A 151 1.85 -12.38 2.06
N ASN A 152 1.02 -11.98 1.10
CA ASN A 152 0.75 -12.75 -0.11
C ASN A 152 1.45 -12.17 -1.35
N LEU A 153 1.69 -12.99 -2.39
CA LEU A 153 2.17 -12.55 -3.71
C LEU A 153 1.00 -12.33 -4.69
N GLY A 154 -0.11 -11.79 -4.19
CA GLY A 154 -1.27 -11.44 -4.98
C GLY A 154 -1.03 -10.34 -6.00
N SER A 155 -2.03 -10.06 -6.82
CA SER A 155 -1.98 -9.06 -7.88
C SER A 155 -1.77 -7.65 -7.35
N LEU A 156 -2.34 -7.33 -6.18
CA LEU A 156 -2.15 -6.05 -5.50
C LEU A 156 -0.67 -5.84 -5.14
N ASN A 157 -0.08 -6.79 -4.41
CA ASN A 157 1.31 -6.66 -3.97
C ASN A 157 2.29 -6.60 -5.16
N ARG A 158 2.05 -7.41 -6.21
CA ARG A 158 2.87 -7.34 -7.44
C ARG A 158 2.78 -5.99 -8.12
N SER A 159 1.58 -5.42 -8.25
CA SER A 159 1.36 -4.10 -8.86
C SER A 159 2.12 -3.01 -8.11
N VAL A 160 2.09 -3.07 -6.77
CA VAL A 160 2.77 -2.11 -5.90
C VAL A 160 4.29 -2.24 -5.98
N ILE A 161 4.83 -3.45 -5.85
CA ILE A 161 6.28 -3.69 -5.90
C ILE A 161 6.89 -3.22 -7.22
N LEU A 162 6.21 -3.48 -8.36
CA LEU A 162 6.68 -3.03 -9.67
C LEU A 162 6.57 -1.52 -9.90
N SER A 163 5.78 -0.82 -9.09
CA SER A 163 5.54 0.63 -9.22
C SER A 163 6.30 1.46 -8.19
N CYS A 164 6.97 0.83 -7.21
CA CYS A 164 7.78 1.49 -6.19
C CYS A 164 9.22 1.73 -6.66
N ASP A 165 9.90 2.76 -6.10
CA ASP A 165 11.32 3.01 -6.37
C ASP A 165 12.21 1.94 -5.73
N ASN A 166 11.82 1.45 -4.55
CA ASN A 166 12.54 0.44 -3.79
C ASN A 166 11.56 -0.46 -3.05
N PHE A 167 11.99 -1.68 -2.73
CA PHE A 167 11.29 -2.50 -1.75
C PHE A 167 12.28 -3.08 -0.73
N ILE A 168 11.77 -3.28 0.49
CA ILE A 168 12.51 -3.82 1.62
C ILE A 168 11.87 -5.14 2.02
N ILE A 169 12.70 -6.17 2.22
CA ILE A 169 12.28 -7.48 2.68
C ILE A 169 12.80 -7.69 4.12
N PRO A 170 12.04 -7.37 5.16
CA PRO A 170 12.41 -7.71 6.53
C PRO A 170 12.47 -9.23 6.68
N MET A 171 13.57 -9.76 7.20
CA MET A 171 13.79 -11.22 7.32
C MET A 171 14.23 -11.59 8.73
N ILE A 172 13.75 -12.74 9.19
CA ILE A 172 14.34 -13.45 10.31
C ILE A 172 15.44 -14.37 9.71
N PRO A 173 16.63 -14.51 10.32
CA PRO A 173 17.70 -15.34 9.80
C PRO A 173 17.38 -16.84 9.97
N ASP A 174 16.46 -17.35 9.16
CA ASP A 174 16.07 -18.76 9.12
C ASP A 174 15.98 -19.30 7.68
N LEU A 175 15.92 -20.63 7.55
CA LEU A 175 15.86 -21.31 6.24
C LEU A 175 14.61 -20.96 5.44
N PHE A 176 13.48 -20.70 6.11
CA PHE A 176 12.21 -20.37 5.45
C PHE A 176 12.25 -18.98 4.84
N SER A 177 12.83 -18.00 5.53
CA SER A 177 13.05 -16.65 5.01
C SER A 177 13.95 -16.65 3.79
N LEU A 178 15.03 -17.45 3.80
CA LEU A 178 15.92 -17.63 2.64
C LEU A 178 15.14 -18.19 1.43
N ARG A 179 14.35 -19.23 1.63
CA ARG A 179 13.52 -19.84 0.57
C ARG A 179 12.46 -18.87 0.07
N GLY A 180 11.82 -18.10 0.97
CA GLY A 180 10.86 -17.06 0.61
C GLY A 180 11.47 -16.00 -0.32
N THR A 181 12.68 -15.53 -0.02
CA THR A 181 13.39 -14.55 -0.85
C THR A 181 13.73 -15.10 -2.24
N GLN A 182 14.14 -16.37 -2.32
CA GLN A 182 14.39 -17.04 -3.61
C GLN A 182 13.11 -17.11 -4.47
N ASN A 183 11.94 -17.33 -3.86
CA ASN A 183 10.67 -17.33 -4.58
C ASN A 183 10.31 -15.94 -5.09
N ILE A 184 10.55 -14.89 -4.31
CA ILE A 184 10.35 -13.49 -4.76
C ILE A 184 11.25 -13.21 -5.98
N GLY A 185 12.51 -13.58 -5.95
CA GLY A 185 13.42 -13.42 -7.09
C GLY A 185 12.95 -14.14 -8.35
N ARG A 186 12.26 -15.28 -8.24
CA ARG A 186 11.70 -16.00 -9.41
C ARG A 186 10.45 -15.32 -10.01
N VAL A 187 9.75 -14.55 -9.23
CA VAL A 187 8.52 -13.85 -9.69
C VAL A 187 8.87 -12.53 -10.39
N PHE A 188 9.95 -11.87 -9.98
CA PHE A 188 10.35 -10.56 -10.48
C PHE A 188 11.64 -10.56 -11.32
N GLY A 189 12.35 -11.66 -11.42
CA GLY A 189 13.52 -11.86 -12.29
C GLY A 189 13.18 -12.69 -13.51
#